data_189657d9f85447928e2c9c24d64d2c96
#
_entry.id   189657d9f85447928e2c9c24d64d2c96
#
_cell.length_a   1.000
_cell.length_b   1.000
_cell.length_c   1.000
_cell.angle_alpha   90.00
_cell.angle_beta   90.00
_cell.angle_gamma   90.00
#
_symmetry.space_group_name_H-M   'P 1'
#
loop_
_entity.id
_entity.type
_entity.pdbx_description
1 polymer ?
#
loop_
_entity_poly.entity_id
_entity_poly.type
_entity_poly.pdbx_seq_one_letter_code
_entity_poly.pdbx_strand_id
1 'polypeptide(L)'
;MNDLSQQLVERVKAAFAQGEQLRIAGNGTKEFMGREQKGHAFDIAGHTGVVSYNPAELVMVARSGTTIAEINHTLAESGQILPCESPLNGNATLGGVMACNQSGPARPWRGGIRDCVLGLHMINGKGEYLRFGGQVIKNVAGYDITRLQAGAMGSLGVLTEISFKVIPKPDVQETLVLPLSVEQALDRMNALLAQSLPLSGACWHADKMYLRFSGAGQAVQAAAQSHEGDTLSDDTEFWSQLNEKALEFFTQNKPLWRFSIRPTAQHFLPEGDWLIDWAGAQRWLCGDYPIEELREYARASGGQVELFSGGDRHGEVMHQPDPVTKDLLIRMKNAFDPKGIFNPGRLYSWL
;
A
#
# COMPACT_ATOMS: atom_id res chain seq x y z
N MET A 1 14.23 4.92 -20.91
CA MET A 1 14.31 3.51 -20.39
C MET A 1 15.75 3.23 -20.02
N ASN A 2 15.99 2.77 -18.80
CA ASN A 2 17.34 2.46 -18.32
C ASN A 2 17.31 1.09 -17.61
N ASP A 3 18.03 0.11 -18.16
CA ASP A 3 18.14 -1.25 -17.62
C ASP A 3 19.44 -1.40 -16.84
N LEU A 4 19.33 -1.52 -15.54
CA LEU A 4 20.45 -1.72 -14.63
C LEU A 4 20.52 -3.15 -14.07
N SER A 5 19.71 -4.10 -14.57
CA SER A 5 19.56 -5.44 -14.00
C SER A 5 20.90 -6.13 -13.73
N GLN A 6 21.82 -6.10 -14.69
CA GLN A 6 23.12 -6.74 -14.53
C GLN A 6 23.99 -6.05 -13.48
N GLN A 7 23.97 -4.71 -13.45
CA GLN A 7 24.74 -3.93 -12.45
C GLN A 7 24.19 -4.20 -11.04
N LEU A 8 22.88 -4.28 -10.88
CA LEU A 8 22.22 -4.60 -9.61
C LEU A 8 22.60 -6.01 -9.14
N VAL A 9 22.60 -7.01 -10.06
CA VAL A 9 23.03 -8.38 -9.75
C VAL A 9 24.48 -8.41 -9.27
N GLU A 10 25.41 -7.77 -9.97
CA GLU A 10 26.82 -7.75 -9.58
C GLU A 10 27.05 -7.04 -8.25
N ARG A 11 26.31 -5.96 -7.98
CA ARG A 11 26.37 -5.26 -6.69
C ARG A 11 25.88 -6.13 -5.53
N VAL A 12 24.79 -6.90 -5.74
CA VAL A 12 24.28 -7.83 -4.72
C VAL A 12 25.26 -8.98 -4.49
N LYS A 13 25.85 -9.56 -5.54
CA LYS A 13 26.89 -10.60 -5.39
C LYS A 13 28.09 -10.10 -4.60
N ALA A 14 28.53 -8.88 -4.85
CA ALA A 14 29.64 -8.27 -4.10
C ALA A 14 29.28 -8.09 -2.61
N ALA A 15 28.08 -7.58 -2.31
CA ALA A 15 27.57 -7.45 -0.96
C ALA A 15 27.46 -8.82 -0.25
N PHE A 16 26.94 -9.84 -0.94
CA PHE A 16 26.86 -11.19 -0.41
C PHE A 16 28.23 -11.77 -0.08
N ALA A 17 29.21 -11.58 -0.96
CA ALA A 17 30.58 -12.07 -0.73
C ALA A 17 31.18 -11.44 0.52
N GLN A 18 30.99 -10.15 0.73
CA GLN A 18 31.56 -9.35 1.82
C GLN A 18 30.71 -9.37 3.11
N GLY A 19 29.48 -9.87 3.09
CA GLY A 19 28.53 -9.75 4.19
C GLY A 19 28.07 -8.32 4.42
N GLU A 20 28.09 -7.47 3.39
CA GLU A 20 27.73 -6.07 3.47
C GLU A 20 26.21 -5.91 3.50
N GLN A 21 25.69 -5.16 4.48
CA GLN A 21 24.27 -4.85 4.59
C GLN A 21 23.88 -3.73 3.61
N LEU A 22 22.79 -3.94 2.87
CA LEU A 22 22.27 -3.03 1.86
C LEU A 22 20.95 -2.41 2.30
N ARG A 23 20.85 -1.09 2.20
CA ARG A 23 19.63 -0.31 2.37
C ARG A 23 19.04 -0.03 0.99
N ILE A 24 18.08 -0.85 0.59
CA ILE A 24 17.42 -0.74 -0.72
C ILE A 24 16.45 0.44 -0.69
N ALA A 25 16.60 1.35 -1.62
CA ALA A 25 15.73 2.51 -1.79
C ALA A 25 15.48 2.81 -3.28
N GLY A 26 14.26 3.27 -3.60
CA GLY A 26 13.97 4.04 -4.80
C GLY A 26 14.17 5.53 -4.49
N ASN A 27 13.18 6.35 -4.77
CA ASN A 27 13.25 7.81 -4.53
C ASN A 27 13.10 8.23 -3.04
N GLY A 28 13.21 7.32 -2.08
CA GLY A 28 13.22 7.64 -0.64
C GLY A 28 11.87 8.06 -0.05
N THR A 29 10.80 8.15 -0.85
CA THR A 29 9.49 8.69 -0.43
C THR A 29 8.80 7.92 0.70
N LYS A 30 9.35 6.78 1.12
CA LYS A 30 8.79 5.90 2.16
C LYS A 30 9.81 5.56 3.25
N GLU A 31 10.85 6.36 3.40
CA GLU A 31 11.87 6.17 4.43
C GLU A 31 11.30 6.31 5.86
N PHE A 32 10.23 7.07 6.01
CA PHE A 32 9.50 7.22 7.26
C PHE A 32 8.78 5.96 7.75
N MET A 33 8.59 4.95 6.89
CA MET A 33 7.90 3.70 7.26
C MET A 33 8.88 2.65 7.82
N GLY A 34 8.35 1.75 8.66
CA GLY A 34 9.15 0.68 9.26
C GLY A 34 10.07 1.20 10.36
N ARG A 35 11.00 0.39 10.82
CA ARG A 35 12.03 0.75 11.81
C ARG A 35 13.16 1.53 11.14
N GLU A 36 14.04 2.13 11.96
CA GLU A 36 15.23 2.81 11.47
C GLU A 36 16.05 1.93 10.51
N GLN A 37 16.47 2.52 9.41
CA GLN A 37 17.17 1.80 8.35
C GLN A 37 18.67 1.71 8.63
N LYS A 38 19.23 0.52 8.38
CA LYS A 38 20.66 0.23 8.50
C LYS A 38 21.22 -0.24 7.16
N GLY A 39 22.52 -0.16 7.01
CA GLY A 39 23.25 -0.62 5.84
C GLY A 39 23.62 0.48 4.84
N HIS A 40 24.43 0.11 3.86
CA HIS A 40 24.89 0.98 2.79
C HIS A 40 23.80 1.25 1.77
N ALA A 41 23.71 2.48 1.29
CA ALA A 41 22.70 2.85 0.30
C ALA A 41 22.80 1.99 -0.96
N PHE A 42 21.68 1.41 -1.36
CA PHE A 42 21.53 0.65 -2.59
C PHE A 42 20.36 1.23 -3.38
N ASP A 43 20.68 2.19 -4.22
CA ASP A 43 19.69 2.94 -5.00
C ASP A 43 19.29 2.17 -6.25
N ILE A 44 17.97 2.00 -6.42
CA ILE A 44 17.36 1.37 -7.59
C ILE A 44 16.47 2.35 -8.40
N ALA A 45 16.43 3.63 -8.01
CA ALA A 45 15.61 4.64 -8.68
C ALA A 45 15.96 4.80 -10.16
N GLY A 46 17.24 4.63 -10.53
CA GLY A 46 17.69 4.70 -11.92
C GLY A 46 17.26 3.53 -12.82
N HIS A 47 16.70 2.43 -12.25
CA HIS A 47 16.24 1.29 -13.03
C HIS A 47 14.80 1.49 -13.53
N THR A 48 14.63 2.23 -14.65
CA THR A 48 13.35 2.81 -15.08
C THR A 48 12.89 2.38 -16.47
N GLY A 49 11.60 2.52 -16.71
CA GLY A 49 10.92 2.43 -18.00
C GLY A 49 9.82 1.38 -18.02
N VAL A 50 8.83 1.60 -18.88
CA VAL A 50 7.79 0.65 -19.21
C VAL A 50 8.39 -0.39 -20.16
N VAL A 51 8.45 -1.66 -19.73
CA VAL A 51 9.03 -2.77 -20.52
C VAL A 51 8.03 -3.24 -21.58
N SER A 52 6.77 -3.37 -21.20
CA SER A 52 5.67 -3.68 -22.13
C SER A 52 4.35 -3.16 -21.59
N TYR A 53 3.46 -2.79 -22.48
CA TYR A 53 2.10 -2.42 -22.16
C TYR A 53 1.15 -2.90 -23.23
N ASN A 54 0.16 -3.67 -22.84
CA ASN A 54 -0.91 -4.14 -23.71
C ASN A 54 -2.27 -3.65 -23.19
N PRO A 55 -2.79 -2.52 -23.72
CA PRO A 55 -4.05 -1.96 -23.28
C PRO A 55 -5.25 -2.92 -23.47
N ALA A 56 -5.24 -3.75 -24.50
CA ALA A 56 -6.33 -4.70 -24.77
C ALA A 56 -6.40 -5.81 -23.70
N GLU A 57 -5.24 -6.26 -23.23
CA GLU A 57 -5.14 -7.29 -22.18
C GLU A 57 -5.14 -6.70 -20.77
N LEU A 58 -5.20 -5.37 -20.63
CA LEU A 58 -5.16 -4.65 -19.34
C LEU A 58 -3.94 -5.02 -18.49
N VAL A 59 -2.78 -5.15 -19.09
CA VAL A 59 -1.53 -5.56 -18.44
C VAL A 59 -0.38 -4.64 -18.80
N MET A 60 0.37 -4.20 -17.80
CA MET A 60 1.61 -3.46 -17.96
C MET A 60 2.75 -4.15 -17.22
N VAL A 61 3.96 -4.05 -17.79
CA VAL A 61 5.22 -4.43 -17.13
C VAL A 61 6.11 -3.20 -17.09
N ALA A 62 6.58 -2.85 -15.89
CA ALA A 62 7.49 -1.73 -15.71
C ALA A 62 8.62 -2.09 -14.76
N ARG A 63 9.76 -1.43 -14.92
CA ARG A 63 10.90 -1.53 -14.01
C ARG A 63 10.57 -0.85 -12.68
N SER A 64 11.14 -1.37 -11.61
CA SER A 64 10.79 -1.00 -10.24
C SER A 64 11.11 0.46 -9.87
N GLY A 65 12.08 1.09 -10.54
CA GLY A 65 12.42 2.51 -10.38
C GLY A 65 11.51 3.46 -11.16
N THR A 66 10.63 2.96 -12.05
CA THR A 66 9.67 3.78 -12.78
C THR A 66 8.70 4.44 -11.79
N THR A 67 8.49 5.75 -11.93
CA THR A 67 7.60 6.48 -11.02
C THR A 67 6.13 6.16 -11.29
N ILE A 68 5.31 6.25 -10.25
CA ILE A 68 3.85 6.09 -10.39
C ILE A 68 3.27 7.18 -11.30
N ALA A 69 3.86 8.38 -11.28
CA ALA A 69 3.46 9.46 -12.17
C ALA A 69 3.67 9.12 -13.66
N GLU A 70 4.84 8.55 -14.02
CA GLU A 70 5.12 8.07 -15.38
C GLU A 70 4.18 6.94 -15.81
N ILE A 71 3.90 6.00 -14.89
CA ILE A 71 2.94 4.91 -15.13
C ILE A 71 1.55 5.48 -15.38
N ASN A 72 1.06 6.36 -14.51
CA ASN A 72 -0.25 6.98 -14.66
C ASN A 72 -0.37 7.80 -15.96
N HIS A 73 0.69 8.51 -16.35
CA HIS A 73 0.74 9.24 -17.63
C HIS A 73 0.56 8.27 -18.82
N THR A 74 1.33 7.20 -18.85
CA THR A 74 1.24 6.18 -19.93
C THR A 74 -0.14 5.51 -19.98
N LEU A 75 -0.72 5.19 -18.82
CA LEU A 75 -2.05 4.58 -18.73
C LEU A 75 -3.16 5.52 -19.21
N ALA A 76 -3.03 6.82 -18.91
CA ALA A 76 -4.00 7.84 -19.29
C ALA A 76 -4.16 7.98 -20.81
N GLU A 77 -3.09 7.76 -21.59
CA GLU A 77 -3.13 7.76 -23.07
C GLU A 77 -4.10 6.70 -23.62
N SER A 78 -4.34 5.62 -22.88
CA SER A 78 -5.26 4.54 -23.24
C SER A 78 -6.57 4.58 -22.42
N GLY A 79 -6.85 5.65 -21.69
CA GLY A 79 -8.03 5.75 -20.84
C GLY A 79 -8.05 4.73 -19.69
N GLN A 80 -6.88 4.36 -19.17
CA GLN A 80 -6.73 3.37 -18.11
C GLN A 80 -6.08 3.97 -16.86
N ILE A 81 -6.21 3.28 -15.72
CA ILE A 81 -5.65 3.67 -14.43
C ILE A 81 -5.09 2.48 -13.67
N LEU A 82 -4.20 2.75 -12.70
CA LEU A 82 -3.84 1.81 -11.65
C LEU A 82 -5.02 1.64 -10.68
N PRO A 83 -5.49 0.40 -10.42
CA PRO A 83 -6.63 0.19 -9.53
C PRO A 83 -6.34 0.56 -8.07
N CYS A 84 -5.11 0.42 -7.61
CA CYS A 84 -4.72 0.55 -6.20
C CYS A 84 -4.62 1.99 -5.67
N GLU A 85 -4.80 3.01 -6.50
CA GLU A 85 -4.68 4.43 -6.09
C GLU A 85 -3.44 4.68 -5.23
N SER A 86 -2.27 4.23 -5.69
CA SER A 86 -1.04 4.38 -4.90
C SER A 86 -0.67 5.84 -4.69
N PRO A 87 -0.34 6.26 -3.45
CA PRO A 87 0.09 7.63 -3.20
C PRO A 87 1.35 7.96 -4.02
N LEU A 88 1.36 9.13 -4.64
CA LEU A 88 2.50 9.62 -5.40
C LEU A 88 3.65 10.01 -4.47
N ASN A 89 3.34 10.62 -3.32
CA ASN A 89 4.31 11.19 -2.38
C ASN A 89 5.41 11.99 -3.12
N GLY A 90 4.98 12.80 -4.09
CA GLY A 90 5.84 13.55 -4.99
C GLY A 90 6.46 12.70 -6.10
N ASN A 91 7.17 11.62 -5.82
CA ASN A 91 7.90 10.85 -6.82
C ASN A 91 8.07 9.36 -6.45
N ALA A 92 7.01 8.73 -5.96
CA ALA A 92 7.03 7.33 -5.55
C ALA A 92 7.33 6.39 -6.73
N THR A 93 8.23 5.42 -6.52
CA THR A 93 8.54 4.39 -7.52
C THR A 93 7.62 3.18 -7.37
N LEU A 94 7.39 2.46 -8.47
CA LEU A 94 6.59 1.23 -8.49
C LEU A 94 7.10 0.18 -7.49
N GLY A 95 8.42 -0.04 -7.45
CA GLY A 95 9.05 -0.95 -6.50
C GLY A 95 8.85 -0.53 -5.05
N GLY A 96 8.93 0.78 -4.76
CA GLY A 96 8.68 1.32 -3.43
C GLY A 96 7.22 1.16 -2.99
N VAL A 97 6.27 1.38 -3.89
CA VAL A 97 4.83 1.15 -3.64
C VAL A 97 4.56 -0.32 -3.37
N MET A 98 5.11 -1.21 -4.19
CA MET A 98 4.99 -2.66 -4.01
C MET A 98 5.60 -3.12 -2.69
N ALA A 99 6.85 -2.72 -2.42
CA ALA A 99 7.57 -3.12 -1.21
C ALA A 99 6.88 -2.65 0.08
N CYS A 100 6.21 -1.49 0.07
CA CYS A 100 5.47 -0.96 1.23
C CYS A 100 3.98 -1.31 1.23
N ASN A 101 3.47 -1.98 0.19
CA ASN A 101 2.06 -2.36 0.04
C ASN A 101 1.08 -1.20 0.28
N GLN A 102 1.42 -0.03 -0.26
CA GLN A 102 0.58 1.15 -0.11
C GLN A 102 -0.57 1.16 -1.12
N SER A 103 -1.76 1.49 -0.64
CA SER A 103 -2.98 1.58 -1.44
C SER A 103 -3.85 2.72 -0.92
N GLY A 104 -4.54 3.38 -1.83
CA GLY A 104 -5.42 4.50 -1.52
C GLY A 104 -6.84 4.08 -1.11
N PRO A 105 -7.76 5.05 -1.06
CA PRO A 105 -9.13 4.89 -0.57
C PRO A 105 -9.96 3.83 -1.30
N ALA A 106 -9.69 3.58 -2.59
CA ALA A 106 -10.45 2.59 -3.38
C ALA A 106 -10.10 1.13 -3.07
N ARG A 107 -9.13 0.85 -2.20
CA ARG A 107 -8.65 -0.52 -1.94
C ARG A 107 -9.75 -1.56 -1.66
N PRO A 108 -10.82 -1.30 -0.87
CA PRO A 108 -11.88 -2.29 -0.63
C PRO A 108 -12.64 -2.73 -1.89
N TRP A 109 -12.69 -1.88 -2.91
CA TRP A 109 -13.48 -2.11 -4.12
C TRP A 109 -12.65 -2.46 -5.35
N ARG A 110 -11.43 -1.90 -5.46
CA ARG A 110 -10.54 -2.06 -6.62
C ARG A 110 -9.34 -2.95 -6.35
N GLY A 111 -9.10 -3.28 -5.08
CA GLY A 111 -7.91 -4.00 -4.61
C GLY A 111 -6.70 -3.11 -4.37
N GLY A 112 -5.71 -3.65 -3.67
CA GLY A 112 -4.41 -3.02 -3.44
C GLY A 112 -3.38 -3.43 -4.46
N ILE A 113 -2.14 -2.91 -4.34
CA ILE A 113 -1.02 -3.28 -5.22
C ILE A 113 -0.76 -4.80 -5.19
N ARG A 114 -0.89 -5.44 -4.03
CA ARG A 114 -0.79 -6.89 -3.86
C ARG A 114 -1.82 -7.66 -4.71
N ASP A 115 -3.00 -7.09 -4.92
CA ASP A 115 -4.08 -7.72 -5.69
C ASP A 115 -3.95 -7.44 -7.20
N CYS A 116 -3.17 -6.42 -7.56
CA CYS A 116 -2.93 -6.02 -8.94
C CYS A 116 -1.73 -6.72 -9.56
N VAL A 117 -0.73 -7.11 -8.75
CA VAL A 117 0.49 -7.73 -9.25
C VAL A 117 0.23 -9.13 -9.82
N LEU A 118 0.79 -9.40 -11.00
CA LEU A 118 0.67 -10.65 -11.74
C LEU A 118 1.97 -11.45 -11.76
N GLY A 119 3.09 -10.76 -11.77
CA GLY A 119 4.41 -11.36 -11.76
C GLY A 119 5.49 -10.33 -11.42
N LEU A 120 6.67 -10.81 -11.14
CA LEU A 120 7.83 -9.97 -10.88
C LEU A 120 9.15 -10.65 -11.24
N HIS A 121 10.15 -9.84 -11.49
CA HIS A 121 11.54 -10.24 -11.46
C HIS A 121 12.20 -9.63 -10.23
N MET A 122 13.09 -10.38 -9.60
CA MET A 122 13.81 -9.93 -8.39
C MET A 122 15.21 -10.54 -8.32
N ILE A 123 16.07 -9.89 -7.55
CA ILE A 123 17.39 -10.41 -7.19
C ILE A 123 17.33 -10.82 -5.71
N ASN A 124 17.64 -12.09 -5.42
CA ASN A 124 17.73 -12.58 -4.04
C ASN A 124 19.07 -12.24 -3.39
N GLY A 125 19.24 -12.56 -2.10
CA GLY A 125 20.44 -12.24 -1.33
C GLY A 125 21.73 -12.93 -1.83
N LYS A 126 21.61 -13.94 -2.71
CA LYS A 126 22.78 -14.57 -3.37
C LYS A 126 23.17 -13.91 -4.70
N GLY A 127 22.41 -12.92 -5.15
CA GLY A 127 22.59 -12.30 -6.46
C GLY A 127 22.01 -13.13 -7.62
N GLU A 128 21.10 -14.06 -7.34
CA GLU A 128 20.40 -14.82 -8.36
C GLU A 128 19.21 -13.98 -8.87
N TYR A 129 19.10 -13.85 -10.21
CA TYR A 129 18.01 -13.17 -10.88
C TYR A 129 16.85 -14.15 -11.09
N LEU A 130 15.75 -13.93 -10.37
CA LEU A 130 14.62 -14.84 -10.30
C LEU A 130 13.38 -14.22 -10.93
N ARG A 131 12.52 -15.06 -11.50
CA ARG A 131 11.23 -14.68 -12.06
C ARG A 131 10.11 -15.48 -11.39
N PHE A 132 9.04 -14.79 -10.97
CA PHE A 132 7.85 -15.39 -10.38
C PHE A 132 6.59 -14.84 -11.04
N GLY A 133 5.56 -15.69 -11.17
CA GLY A 133 4.31 -15.31 -11.84
C GLY A 133 4.49 -15.11 -13.35
N GLY A 134 3.70 -14.22 -13.93
CA GLY A 134 3.69 -13.95 -15.36
C GLY A 134 3.00 -12.65 -15.73
N GLN A 135 2.41 -12.63 -16.92
CA GLN A 135 1.67 -11.47 -17.45
C GLN A 135 0.19 -11.80 -17.69
N VAL A 136 -0.27 -12.96 -17.22
CA VAL A 136 -1.65 -13.41 -17.40
C VAL A 136 -2.44 -13.22 -16.09
N ILE A 137 -3.67 -12.76 -16.21
CA ILE A 137 -4.54 -12.45 -15.07
C ILE A 137 -4.82 -13.69 -14.21
N LYS A 138 -4.88 -14.89 -14.84
CA LYS A 138 -5.13 -16.14 -14.15
C LYS A 138 -3.87 -17.04 -14.21
N ASN A 139 -3.00 -16.90 -13.21
CA ASN A 139 -1.90 -17.82 -12.98
C ASN A 139 -2.18 -18.67 -11.72
N VAL A 140 -2.29 -19.99 -11.92
CA VAL A 140 -2.60 -20.95 -10.83
C VAL A 140 -1.46 -21.93 -10.55
N ALA A 141 -0.32 -21.77 -11.21
CA ALA A 141 0.83 -22.66 -11.08
C ALA A 141 1.85 -22.12 -10.05
N GLY A 142 2.25 -22.96 -9.11
CA GLY A 142 3.30 -22.69 -8.15
C GLY A 142 2.88 -21.83 -6.95
N TYR A 143 3.86 -21.53 -6.10
CA TYR A 143 3.67 -20.65 -4.93
C TYR A 143 3.58 -19.19 -5.36
N ASP A 144 2.72 -18.43 -4.72
CA ASP A 144 2.53 -17.00 -4.99
C ASP A 144 3.60 -16.14 -4.30
N ILE A 145 4.83 -16.28 -4.78
CA ILE A 145 5.97 -15.48 -4.31
C ILE A 145 5.79 -14.01 -4.69
N THR A 146 5.04 -13.74 -5.74
CA THR A 146 4.78 -12.38 -6.21
C THR A 146 4.08 -11.55 -5.15
N ARG A 147 2.98 -12.05 -4.60
CA ARG A 147 2.24 -11.37 -3.54
C ARG A 147 2.96 -11.33 -2.21
N LEU A 148 3.89 -12.27 -1.97
CA LEU A 148 4.74 -12.26 -0.77
C LEU A 148 5.63 -11.02 -0.70
N GLN A 149 6.04 -10.46 -1.84
CA GLN A 149 6.90 -9.28 -1.89
C GLN A 149 6.15 -7.98 -1.52
N ALA A 150 4.81 -7.98 -1.62
CA ALA A 150 4.01 -6.82 -1.24
C ALA A 150 4.04 -6.61 0.28
N GLY A 151 4.65 -5.53 0.73
CA GLY A 151 4.82 -5.20 2.14
C GLY A 151 6.09 -5.79 2.78
N ALA A 152 6.94 -6.50 2.03
CA ALA A 152 8.21 -7.02 2.54
C ALA A 152 9.27 -5.93 2.80
N MET A 153 9.03 -4.68 2.43
CA MET A 153 9.93 -3.53 2.60
C MET A 153 11.37 -3.81 2.12
N GLY A 154 11.51 -4.62 1.04
CA GLY A 154 12.81 -4.99 0.49
C GLY A 154 13.62 -5.96 1.34
N SER A 155 13.06 -6.56 2.39
CA SER A 155 13.78 -7.50 3.26
C SER A 155 14.02 -8.88 2.61
N LEU A 156 13.28 -9.22 1.56
CA LEU A 156 13.38 -10.51 0.87
C LEU A 156 14.14 -10.46 -0.46
N GLY A 157 14.36 -9.27 -1.02
CA GLY A 157 15.06 -9.12 -2.29
C GLY A 157 14.88 -7.74 -2.93
N VAL A 158 15.61 -7.54 -4.01
CA VAL A 158 15.55 -6.34 -4.85
C VAL A 158 14.56 -6.59 -5.99
N LEU A 159 13.45 -5.88 -5.99
CA LEU A 159 12.49 -5.92 -7.11
C LEU A 159 13.11 -5.21 -8.33
N THR A 160 13.06 -5.83 -9.49
CA THR A 160 13.59 -5.23 -10.72
C THR A 160 12.48 -4.93 -11.73
N GLU A 161 11.59 -5.86 -12.02
CA GLU A 161 10.45 -5.67 -12.90
C GLU A 161 9.17 -6.16 -12.24
N ILE A 162 8.07 -5.48 -12.49
CA ILE A 162 6.76 -5.82 -11.93
C ILE A 162 5.74 -5.81 -13.08
N SER A 163 5.04 -6.92 -13.27
CA SER A 163 3.87 -7.00 -14.13
C SER A 163 2.60 -6.88 -13.30
N PHE A 164 1.67 -6.05 -13.74
CA PHE A 164 0.46 -5.74 -13.00
C PHE A 164 -0.73 -5.49 -13.93
N LYS A 165 -1.92 -5.80 -13.41
CA LYS A 165 -3.17 -5.48 -14.09
C LYS A 165 -3.52 -4.02 -13.93
N VAL A 166 -4.15 -3.45 -14.95
CA VAL A 166 -4.74 -2.12 -14.95
C VAL A 166 -6.25 -2.22 -15.20
N ILE A 167 -6.98 -1.13 -15.04
CA ILE A 167 -8.42 -1.09 -15.29
C ILE A 167 -8.78 0.13 -16.15
N PRO A 168 -9.91 0.11 -16.88
CA PRO A 168 -10.45 1.30 -17.52
C PRO A 168 -10.69 2.42 -16.50
N LYS A 169 -10.42 3.66 -16.91
CA LYS A 169 -10.75 4.84 -16.10
C LYS A 169 -12.27 4.95 -15.97
N PRO A 170 -12.82 5.17 -14.77
CA PRO A 170 -14.24 5.44 -14.59
C PRO A 170 -14.68 6.68 -15.38
N ASP A 171 -15.89 6.63 -15.95
CA ASP A 171 -16.44 7.76 -16.72
C ASP A 171 -16.78 8.95 -15.83
N VAL A 172 -17.35 8.67 -14.66
CA VAL A 172 -17.86 9.68 -13.71
C VAL A 172 -17.46 9.29 -12.28
N GLN A 173 -17.23 10.30 -11.47
CA GLN A 173 -17.06 10.20 -10.03
C GLN A 173 -17.95 11.24 -9.35
N GLU A 174 -18.59 10.88 -8.25
CA GLU A 174 -19.39 11.78 -7.43
C GLU A 174 -19.24 11.41 -5.95
N THR A 175 -19.12 12.41 -5.08
CA THR A 175 -18.97 12.21 -3.64
C THR A 175 -20.10 12.87 -2.88
N LEU A 176 -20.75 12.11 -2.01
CA LEU A 176 -21.73 12.60 -1.03
C LEU A 176 -21.05 12.80 0.34
N VAL A 177 -21.47 13.85 1.04
CA VAL A 177 -21.05 14.16 2.41
C VAL A 177 -22.27 14.14 3.32
N LEU A 178 -22.17 13.38 4.42
CA LEU A 178 -23.21 13.23 5.42
C LEU A 178 -22.68 13.62 6.80
N PRO A 179 -23.36 14.51 7.54
CA PRO A 179 -23.02 14.78 8.95
C PRO A 179 -23.46 13.60 9.81
N LEU A 180 -22.52 12.77 10.27
CA LEU A 180 -22.78 11.57 11.08
C LEU A 180 -21.76 11.43 12.18
N SER A 181 -22.18 10.93 13.36
CA SER A 181 -21.25 10.47 14.37
C SER A 181 -20.45 9.28 13.86
N VAL A 182 -19.36 8.94 14.53
CA VAL A 182 -18.49 7.82 14.14
C VAL A 182 -19.25 6.48 14.13
N GLU A 183 -20.13 6.25 15.11
CA GLU A 183 -20.94 5.02 15.20
C GLU A 183 -21.92 4.92 14.06
N GLN A 184 -22.65 6.01 13.79
CA GLN A 184 -23.59 6.09 12.67
C GLN A 184 -22.89 5.88 11.33
N ALA A 185 -21.71 6.45 11.16
CA ALA A 185 -20.90 6.30 9.95
C ALA A 185 -20.43 4.86 9.76
N LEU A 186 -19.95 4.19 10.80
CA LEU A 186 -19.53 2.78 10.74
C LEU A 186 -20.71 1.85 10.40
N ASP A 187 -21.87 2.05 11.04
CA ASP A 187 -23.09 1.28 10.74
C ASP A 187 -23.51 1.49 9.28
N ARG A 188 -23.48 2.74 8.81
CA ARG A 188 -23.82 3.09 7.42
C ARG A 188 -22.84 2.47 6.43
N MET A 189 -21.53 2.58 6.67
CA MET A 189 -20.49 1.96 5.84
C MET A 189 -20.67 0.45 5.73
N ASN A 190 -20.93 -0.24 6.84
CA ASN A 190 -21.16 -1.68 6.86
C ASN A 190 -22.40 -2.08 6.08
N ALA A 191 -23.50 -1.32 6.22
CA ALA A 191 -24.72 -1.54 5.45
C ALA A 191 -24.52 -1.36 3.94
N LEU A 192 -23.71 -0.38 3.53
CA LEU A 192 -23.40 -0.10 2.13
C LEU A 192 -22.49 -1.16 1.51
N LEU A 193 -21.57 -1.75 2.27
CA LEU A 193 -20.71 -2.84 1.77
C LEU A 193 -21.50 -4.09 1.37
N ALA A 194 -22.69 -4.29 1.92
CA ALA A 194 -23.57 -5.40 1.57
C ALA A 194 -24.40 -5.14 0.29
N GLN A 195 -24.30 -3.95 -0.31
CA GLN A 195 -25.08 -3.54 -1.47
C GLN A 195 -24.21 -3.54 -2.74
N SER A 196 -24.83 -3.80 -3.88
CA SER A 196 -24.17 -3.73 -5.20
C SER A 196 -24.16 -2.29 -5.71
N LEU A 197 -23.35 -1.44 -5.08
CA LEU A 197 -23.20 -0.03 -5.42
C LEU A 197 -21.86 0.22 -6.11
N PRO A 198 -21.73 1.23 -6.99
CA PRO A 198 -20.47 1.63 -7.61
C PRO A 198 -19.59 2.42 -6.64
N LEU A 199 -19.43 1.92 -5.41
CA LEU A 199 -18.57 2.55 -4.39
C LEU A 199 -17.09 2.45 -4.77
N SER A 200 -16.35 3.49 -4.47
CA SER A 200 -14.90 3.55 -4.64
C SER A 200 -14.16 4.24 -3.50
N GLY A 201 -14.89 4.76 -2.51
CA GLY A 201 -14.32 5.34 -1.30
C GLY A 201 -15.40 5.50 -0.23
N ALA A 202 -15.05 5.25 1.03
CA ALA A 202 -15.87 5.54 2.20
C ALA A 202 -14.96 5.90 3.36
N CYS A 203 -15.03 7.17 3.78
CA CYS A 203 -14.19 7.76 4.80
C CYS A 203 -15.05 8.50 5.82
N TRP A 204 -14.65 8.50 7.09
CA TRP A 204 -15.22 9.35 8.13
C TRP A 204 -14.12 10.17 8.79
N HIS A 205 -14.37 11.47 8.94
CA HIS A 205 -13.47 12.40 9.62
C HIS A 205 -14.25 13.66 10.03
N ALA A 206 -13.96 14.19 11.21
CA ALA A 206 -14.55 15.43 11.73
C ALA A 206 -16.10 15.45 11.63
N ASP A 207 -16.76 14.41 12.18
CA ASP A 207 -18.20 14.22 12.19
C ASP A 207 -18.89 14.26 10.82
N LYS A 208 -18.13 13.90 9.78
CA LYS A 208 -18.63 13.77 8.41
C LYS A 208 -18.22 12.45 7.80
N MET A 209 -19.16 11.78 7.15
CA MET A 209 -18.90 10.64 6.30
C MET A 209 -18.86 11.09 4.84
N TYR A 210 -17.84 10.63 4.12
CA TYR A 210 -17.63 10.88 2.69
C TYR A 210 -17.81 9.56 1.94
N LEU A 211 -18.71 9.53 0.98
CA LEU A 211 -19.00 8.37 0.12
C LEU A 211 -18.70 8.70 -1.33
N ARG A 212 -17.73 8.01 -1.93
CA ARG A 212 -17.38 8.17 -3.34
C ARG A 212 -17.96 7.06 -4.17
N PHE A 213 -18.82 7.42 -5.11
CA PHE A 213 -19.29 6.57 -6.20
C PHE A 213 -18.44 6.83 -7.44
N SER A 214 -18.14 5.77 -8.22
CA SER A 214 -17.31 5.95 -9.42
C SER A 214 -17.51 4.77 -10.38
N GLY A 215 -17.76 5.08 -11.65
CA GLY A 215 -18.05 4.08 -12.68
C GLY A 215 -18.80 4.66 -13.87
N ALA A 216 -19.74 3.87 -14.43
CA ALA A 216 -20.62 4.32 -15.51
C ALA A 216 -21.60 5.42 -15.04
N GLY A 217 -21.78 6.47 -15.84
CA GLY A 217 -22.50 7.66 -15.42
C GLY A 217 -23.91 7.41 -14.88
N GLN A 218 -24.69 6.56 -15.52
CA GLN A 218 -26.05 6.21 -15.07
C GLN A 218 -26.04 5.50 -13.70
N ALA A 219 -25.09 4.61 -13.46
CA ALA A 219 -24.99 3.88 -12.20
C ALA A 219 -24.58 4.81 -11.05
N VAL A 220 -23.64 5.75 -11.31
CA VAL A 220 -23.20 6.74 -10.33
C VAL A 220 -24.35 7.68 -9.97
N GLN A 221 -25.05 8.25 -10.96
CA GLN A 221 -26.20 9.13 -10.72
C GLN A 221 -27.32 8.44 -9.92
N ALA A 222 -27.69 7.21 -10.30
CA ALA A 222 -28.71 6.44 -9.59
C ALA A 222 -28.29 6.18 -8.13
N ALA A 223 -27.03 5.85 -7.89
CA ALA A 223 -26.51 5.65 -6.55
C ALA A 223 -26.54 6.95 -5.73
N ALA A 224 -26.05 8.07 -6.28
CA ALA A 224 -26.06 9.35 -5.59
C ALA A 224 -27.49 9.81 -5.25
N GLN A 225 -28.43 9.70 -6.18
CA GLN A 225 -29.83 10.09 -5.95
C GLN A 225 -30.58 9.20 -4.95
N SER A 226 -30.15 7.95 -4.78
CA SER A 226 -30.77 7.01 -3.84
C SER A 226 -30.25 7.12 -2.40
N HIS A 227 -29.28 7.98 -2.17
CA HIS A 227 -28.67 8.19 -0.85
C HIS A 227 -28.79 9.66 -0.43
N GLU A 228 -28.96 9.87 0.87
CA GLU A 228 -28.91 11.21 1.47
C GLU A 228 -27.49 11.74 1.47
N GLY A 229 -27.34 13.06 1.51
CA GLY A 229 -26.07 13.77 1.61
C GLY A 229 -25.96 14.93 0.62
N ASP A 230 -25.05 15.82 0.92
CA ASP A 230 -24.71 16.95 0.04
C ASP A 230 -23.61 16.54 -0.93
N THR A 231 -23.72 16.92 -2.19
CA THR A 231 -22.67 16.66 -3.19
C THR A 231 -21.45 17.54 -2.87
N LEU A 232 -20.29 16.93 -2.78
CA LEU A 232 -19.01 17.63 -2.57
C LEU A 232 -18.53 18.25 -3.90
N SER A 233 -18.42 19.57 -3.94
CA SER A 233 -18.07 20.31 -5.16
C SER A 233 -16.64 20.07 -5.66
N ASP A 234 -15.70 19.74 -4.76
CA ASP A 234 -14.29 19.48 -5.07
C ASP A 234 -13.86 18.12 -4.51
N ASP A 235 -14.51 17.08 -4.99
CA ASP A 235 -14.32 15.73 -4.49
C ASP A 235 -12.94 15.16 -4.84
N THR A 236 -12.40 15.53 -6.01
CA THR A 236 -11.08 15.07 -6.46
C THR A 236 -9.99 15.56 -5.50
N GLU A 237 -10.05 16.80 -5.05
CA GLU A 237 -9.09 17.37 -4.11
C GLU A 237 -9.15 16.65 -2.76
N PHE A 238 -10.33 16.43 -2.19
CA PHE A 238 -10.48 15.71 -0.91
C PHE A 238 -9.83 14.31 -0.97
N TRP A 239 -10.16 13.50 -1.99
CA TRP A 239 -9.63 12.15 -2.12
C TRP A 239 -8.13 12.13 -2.44
N SER A 240 -7.64 13.13 -3.17
CA SER A 240 -6.20 13.33 -3.39
C SER A 240 -5.48 13.62 -2.08
N GLN A 241 -5.96 14.59 -1.29
CA GLN A 241 -5.37 14.94 0.00
C GLN A 241 -5.42 13.77 0.99
N LEU A 242 -6.52 13.02 1.04
CA LEU A 242 -6.63 11.79 1.85
C LEU A 242 -5.59 10.75 1.42
N ASN A 243 -5.46 10.51 0.12
CA ASN A 243 -4.50 9.55 -0.43
C ASN A 243 -3.05 9.94 -0.14
N GLU A 244 -2.70 11.21 -0.39
CA GLU A 244 -1.34 11.74 -0.17
C GLU A 244 -1.00 12.01 1.30
N LYS A 245 -1.96 11.82 2.23
CA LYS A 245 -1.81 12.15 3.65
C LYS A 245 -1.55 13.65 3.88
N ALA A 246 -2.21 14.49 3.07
CA ALA A 246 -2.09 15.95 3.09
C ALA A 246 -3.24 16.66 3.83
N LEU A 247 -4.29 15.95 4.26
CA LEU A 247 -5.32 16.51 5.13
C LEU A 247 -4.69 16.98 6.44
N GLU A 248 -5.24 18.04 7.04
CA GLU A 248 -4.78 18.61 8.33
C GLU A 248 -4.60 17.55 9.41
N PHE A 249 -5.49 16.56 9.45
CA PHE A 249 -5.38 15.38 10.32
C PHE A 249 -4.00 14.71 10.29
N PHE A 250 -3.38 14.58 9.12
CA PHE A 250 -2.10 13.89 8.95
C PHE A 250 -0.87 14.77 9.18
N THR A 251 -1.04 16.10 9.23
CA THR A 251 0.07 17.07 9.26
C THR A 251 0.36 17.63 10.66
N GLN A 252 -0.22 17.06 11.71
CA GLN A 252 -0.14 17.54 13.10
C GLN A 252 1.23 17.40 13.79
N ASN A 253 2.24 16.85 13.13
CA ASN A 253 3.57 16.57 13.70
C ASN A 253 3.54 15.71 14.98
N LYS A 254 2.63 14.75 15.05
CA LYS A 254 2.48 13.75 16.10
C LYS A 254 2.67 12.35 15.55
N PRO A 255 2.92 11.34 16.42
CA PRO A 255 2.89 9.94 15.97
C PRO A 255 1.56 9.61 15.29
N LEU A 256 1.63 8.95 14.12
CA LEU A 256 0.48 8.52 13.36
C LEU A 256 0.41 6.99 13.38
N TRP A 257 -0.69 6.47 13.91
CA TRP A 257 -0.96 5.05 14.02
C TRP A 257 -1.94 4.59 12.95
N ARG A 258 -1.64 3.48 12.30
CA ARG A 258 -2.51 2.85 11.31
C ARG A 258 -3.01 1.51 11.84
N PHE A 259 -4.32 1.40 11.98
CA PHE A 259 -5.00 0.14 12.28
C PHE A 259 -5.53 -0.48 11.01
N SER A 260 -5.35 -1.79 10.88
CA SER A 260 -5.98 -2.63 9.86
C SER A 260 -6.79 -3.68 10.63
N ILE A 261 -8.10 -3.49 10.73
CA ILE A 261 -9.00 -4.25 11.60
C ILE A 261 -10.27 -4.65 10.86
N ARG A 262 -11.13 -5.44 11.49
CA ARG A 262 -12.43 -5.77 10.89
C ARG A 262 -13.26 -4.51 10.71
N PRO A 263 -13.94 -4.28 9.56
CA PRO A 263 -14.77 -3.10 9.36
C PRO A 263 -15.92 -3.01 10.37
N THR A 264 -16.42 -4.16 10.85
CA THR A 264 -17.47 -4.28 11.87
C THR A 264 -16.98 -4.10 13.31
N ALA A 265 -15.68 -3.86 13.53
CA ALA A 265 -15.16 -3.65 14.87
C ALA A 265 -15.77 -2.37 15.47
N GLN A 266 -16.26 -2.48 16.70
CA GLN A 266 -16.77 -1.34 17.43
C GLN A 266 -15.69 -0.29 17.65
N HIS A 267 -16.11 0.96 17.77
CA HIS A 267 -15.22 2.07 18.05
C HIS A 267 -15.27 2.41 19.53
N PHE A 268 -14.37 1.81 20.30
CA PHE A 268 -14.19 2.15 21.73
C PHE A 268 -12.73 2.39 21.99
N LEU A 269 -12.30 3.54 21.72
CA LEU A 269 -10.93 3.75 21.92
C LEU A 269 -10.57 4.99 22.53
N PRO A 270 -9.27 5.13 22.96
CA PRO A 270 -8.91 6.31 23.70
C PRO A 270 -9.45 7.53 22.99
N GLU A 271 -9.94 8.49 23.78
CA GLU A 271 -10.28 9.80 23.26
C GLU A 271 -9.12 10.29 22.41
N GLY A 272 -9.38 10.68 21.18
CA GLY A 272 -8.34 11.05 20.25
C GLY A 272 -8.88 11.51 18.91
N ASP A 273 -8.00 12.03 18.10
CA ASP A 273 -8.32 12.46 16.75
C ASP A 273 -8.25 11.26 15.80
N TRP A 274 -9.39 10.88 15.26
CA TRP A 274 -9.55 9.70 14.42
C TRP A 274 -9.98 10.06 13.00
N LEU A 275 -9.41 9.31 12.06
CA LEU A 275 -9.90 9.24 10.68
C LEU A 275 -10.12 7.77 10.33
N ILE A 276 -11.29 7.46 9.79
CA ILE A 276 -11.68 6.11 9.39
C ILE A 276 -11.79 6.05 7.86
N ASP A 277 -11.15 5.07 7.26
CA ASP A 277 -11.12 4.86 5.81
C ASP A 277 -11.41 3.38 5.49
N TRP A 278 -11.47 3.04 4.20
CA TRP A 278 -11.74 1.69 3.71
C TRP A 278 -13.02 1.09 4.28
N ALA A 279 -14.06 1.92 4.38
CA ALA A 279 -15.34 1.53 4.98
C ALA A 279 -15.22 0.90 6.39
N GLY A 280 -14.34 1.45 7.22
CA GLY A 280 -14.15 1.00 8.61
C GLY A 280 -12.97 0.06 8.83
N ALA A 281 -12.39 -0.52 7.77
CA ALA A 281 -11.30 -1.49 7.87
C ALA A 281 -9.93 -0.85 8.14
N GLN A 282 -9.71 0.38 7.72
CA GLN A 282 -8.53 1.17 8.04
C GLN A 282 -8.92 2.30 8.98
N ARG A 283 -8.20 2.42 10.10
CA ARG A 283 -8.41 3.53 11.03
C ARG A 283 -7.07 4.18 11.34
N TRP A 284 -7.10 5.50 11.40
CA TRP A 284 -5.95 6.33 11.71
C TRP A 284 -6.18 7.02 13.04
N LEU A 285 -5.16 7.03 13.88
CA LEU A 285 -5.14 7.74 15.16
C LEU A 285 -3.90 8.63 15.19
N CYS A 286 -4.09 9.90 15.47
CA CYS A 286 -3.01 10.87 15.63
C CYS A 286 -2.78 11.18 17.10
N GLY A 287 -1.57 10.97 17.60
CA GLY A 287 -1.21 11.23 18.98
C GLY A 287 -0.16 10.28 19.56
N ASP A 288 0.26 10.60 20.78
CA ASP A 288 1.24 9.80 21.52
C ASP A 288 0.51 8.84 22.46
N TYR A 289 0.59 7.55 22.18
CA TYR A 289 -0.09 6.50 22.91
C TYR A 289 0.86 5.33 23.20
N PRO A 290 0.69 4.62 24.32
CA PRO A 290 1.41 3.38 24.59
C PRO A 290 1.08 2.32 23.53
N ILE A 291 2.07 1.83 22.81
CA ILE A 291 1.87 0.87 21.70
C ILE A 291 1.17 -0.41 22.16
N GLU A 292 1.37 -0.85 23.40
CA GLU A 292 0.77 -2.09 23.91
C GLU A 292 -0.75 -1.96 24.05
N GLU A 293 -1.26 -0.82 24.48
CA GLU A 293 -2.71 -0.53 24.54
C GLU A 293 -3.33 -0.58 23.14
N LEU A 294 -2.63 0.03 22.17
CA LEU A 294 -3.07 0.04 20.77
C LEU A 294 -3.05 -1.37 20.16
N ARG A 295 -2.04 -2.18 20.51
CA ARG A 295 -1.94 -3.60 20.08
C ARG A 295 -3.05 -4.46 20.67
N GLU A 296 -3.40 -4.26 21.93
CA GLU A 296 -4.50 -4.97 22.59
C GLU A 296 -5.83 -4.66 21.90
N TYR A 297 -6.13 -3.41 21.68
CA TYR A 297 -7.31 -3.02 20.92
C TYR A 297 -7.34 -3.60 19.50
N ALA A 298 -6.26 -3.49 18.77
CA ALA A 298 -6.19 -4.02 17.40
C ALA A 298 -6.45 -5.54 17.39
N ARG A 299 -5.89 -6.28 18.35
CA ARG A 299 -6.11 -7.72 18.52
C ARG A 299 -7.57 -8.03 18.84
N ALA A 300 -8.18 -7.33 19.80
CA ALA A 300 -9.60 -7.47 20.16
C ALA A 300 -10.51 -7.16 18.96
N SER A 301 -10.10 -6.23 18.12
CA SER A 301 -10.80 -5.82 16.89
C SER A 301 -10.51 -6.73 15.68
N GLY A 302 -9.77 -7.82 15.89
CA GLY A 302 -9.46 -8.82 14.86
C GLY A 302 -8.49 -8.33 13.79
N GLY A 303 -7.48 -7.56 14.19
CA GLY A 303 -6.51 -7.01 13.26
C GLY A 303 -5.20 -6.61 13.92
N GLN A 304 -4.56 -5.60 13.37
CA GLN A 304 -3.22 -5.15 13.73
C GLN A 304 -3.10 -3.63 13.71
N VAL A 305 -2.08 -3.12 14.41
CA VAL A 305 -1.70 -1.71 14.43
C VAL A 305 -0.21 -1.56 14.12
N GLU A 306 0.14 -0.48 13.47
CA GLU A 306 1.53 -0.08 13.27
C GLU A 306 1.72 1.42 13.53
N LEU A 307 2.91 1.79 13.96
CA LEU A 307 3.37 3.17 13.94
C LEU A 307 3.72 3.54 12.49
N PHE A 308 2.80 4.22 11.81
CA PHE A 308 2.95 4.54 10.39
C PHE A 308 4.01 5.63 10.16
N SER A 309 3.94 6.74 10.90
CA SER A 309 4.93 7.82 10.82
C SER A 309 5.13 8.50 12.18
N GLY A 310 6.25 9.21 12.33
CA GLY A 310 6.63 9.84 13.59
C GLY A 310 7.03 8.85 14.67
N GLY A 311 7.13 9.31 15.93
CA GLY A 311 7.43 8.51 17.10
C GLY A 311 8.81 7.85 17.11
N ASP A 312 9.04 6.93 18.07
CA ASP A 312 10.29 6.19 18.18
C ASP A 312 10.35 5.05 17.17
N ARG A 313 11.36 5.08 16.31
CA ARG A 313 11.62 4.08 15.26
C ARG A 313 12.72 3.08 15.63
N HIS A 314 13.34 3.19 16.77
CA HIS A 314 14.33 2.22 17.29
C HIS A 314 13.64 0.98 17.87
N GLY A 315 12.43 1.17 18.42
CA GLY A 315 11.56 0.12 18.93
C GLY A 315 10.86 -0.70 17.84
N GLU A 316 9.96 -1.59 18.25
CA GLU A 316 9.09 -2.35 17.34
C GLU A 316 7.90 -1.50 16.93
N VAL A 317 7.83 -1.14 15.66
CA VAL A 317 6.80 -0.26 15.08
C VAL A 317 5.64 -1.03 14.44
N MET A 318 5.84 -2.32 14.14
CA MET A 318 4.84 -3.20 13.54
C MET A 318 4.14 -4.04 14.61
N HIS A 319 2.93 -4.50 14.29
CA HIS A 319 2.25 -5.50 15.10
C HIS A 319 3.10 -6.79 15.17
N GLN A 320 3.32 -7.32 16.37
CA GLN A 320 4.13 -8.53 16.51
C GLN A 320 3.35 -9.76 16.06
N PRO A 321 3.90 -10.59 15.15
CA PRO A 321 3.26 -11.83 14.73
C PRO A 321 3.27 -12.86 15.87
N ASP A 322 2.35 -13.82 15.77
CA ASP A 322 2.39 -15.00 16.64
C ASP A 322 3.67 -15.83 16.38
N PRO A 323 4.05 -16.75 17.31
CA PRO A 323 5.30 -17.51 17.20
C PRO A 323 5.41 -18.33 15.90
N VAL A 324 4.32 -18.91 15.41
CA VAL A 324 4.33 -19.73 14.19
C VAL A 324 4.58 -18.85 12.97
N THR A 325 3.87 -17.74 12.88
CA THR A 325 4.08 -16.75 11.80
C THR A 325 5.50 -16.17 11.86
N LYS A 326 6.04 -15.88 13.05
CA LYS A 326 7.42 -15.42 13.21
C LYS A 326 8.42 -16.44 12.67
N ASP A 327 8.29 -17.70 13.00
CA ASP A 327 9.17 -18.78 12.50
C ASP A 327 9.09 -18.91 10.98
N LEU A 328 7.90 -18.77 10.39
CA LEU A 328 7.72 -18.78 8.95
C LEU A 328 8.44 -17.58 8.28
N LEU A 329 8.32 -16.38 8.85
CA LEU A 329 9.02 -15.20 8.35
C LEU A 329 10.53 -15.35 8.39
N ILE A 330 11.08 -15.92 9.47
CA ILE A 330 12.52 -16.21 9.60
C ILE A 330 12.97 -17.23 8.54
N ARG A 331 12.21 -18.30 8.32
CA ARG A 331 12.53 -19.30 7.28
C ARG A 331 12.49 -18.69 5.90
N MET A 332 11.51 -17.84 5.61
CA MET A 332 11.41 -17.13 4.34
C MET A 332 12.60 -16.17 4.15
N LYS A 333 12.94 -15.38 5.16
CA LYS A 333 14.12 -14.52 5.13
C LYS A 333 15.37 -15.33 4.79
N ASN A 334 15.61 -16.43 5.48
CA ASN A 334 16.77 -17.30 5.24
C ASN A 334 16.78 -17.94 3.84
N ALA A 335 15.62 -18.25 3.28
CA ALA A 335 15.51 -18.82 1.93
C ALA A 335 15.89 -17.79 0.85
N PHE A 336 15.43 -16.54 1.00
CA PHE A 336 15.68 -15.48 0.02
C PHE A 336 16.97 -14.71 0.29
N ASP A 337 17.35 -14.51 1.54
CA ASP A 337 18.50 -13.70 1.97
C ASP A 337 19.25 -14.36 3.13
N PRO A 338 20.00 -15.43 2.87
CA PRO A 338 20.62 -16.26 3.91
C PRO A 338 21.70 -15.57 4.74
N LYS A 339 22.23 -14.44 4.29
CA LYS A 339 23.21 -13.62 5.04
C LYS A 339 22.59 -12.38 5.68
N GLY A 340 21.28 -12.15 5.50
CA GLY A 340 20.59 -10.99 6.07
C GLY A 340 21.11 -9.66 5.54
N ILE A 341 21.50 -9.60 4.25
CA ILE A 341 22.08 -8.40 3.67
C ILE A 341 21.04 -7.33 3.31
N PHE A 342 19.78 -7.69 3.10
CA PHE A 342 18.75 -6.77 2.64
C PHE A 342 17.94 -6.14 3.77
N ASN A 343 17.94 -4.83 3.88
CA ASN A 343 17.15 -4.02 4.81
C ASN A 343 17.03 -4.64 6.22
N PRO A 344 18.15 -5.01 6.88
CA PRO A 344 18.12 -5.73 8.15
C PRO A 344 17.40 -4.90 9.21
N GLY A 345 16.50 -5.56 9.94
CA GLY A 345 15.75 -4.94 11.02
C GLY A 345 14.69 -3.92 10.58
N ARG A 346 14.38 -3.78 9.28
CA ARG A 346 13.43 -2.79 8.77
C ARG A 346 11.99 -3.06 9.20
N LEU A 347 11.53 -4.30 9.09
CA LEU A 347 10.18 -4.73 9.50
C LEU A 347 10.14 -5.02 11.00
N TYR A 348 11.01 -5.88 11.45
CA TYR A 348 11.15 -6.34 12.83
C TYR A 348 12.61 -6.36 13.22
N SER A 349 12.92 -6.12 14.50
CA SER A 349 14.31 -6.12 14.99
C SER A 349 15.06 -7.44 14.76
N TRP A 350 14.32 -8.52 14.66
CA TRP A 350 14.79 -9.91 14.53
C TRP A 350 14.80 -10.43 13.07
N LEU A 351 14.47 -9.59 12.05
CA LEU A 351 14.38 -10.01 10.65
C LEU A 351 15.48 -9.38 9.77
#